data_2050dfaf9b886277e0cf266f91aa3902
#
_entry.id   2050dfaf9b886277e0cf266f91aa3902
#
_cell.length_a   1.000
_cell.length_b   1.000
_cell.length_c   1.000
_cell.angle_alpha   90.00
_cell.angle_beta   90.00
_cell.angle_gamma   90.00
#
_symmetry.space_group_name_H-M   'P 1'
#
loop_
_entity.id
_entity.type
_entity.pdbx_description
1 polymer ?
#
loop_
_entity_poly.entity_id
_entity_poly.type
_entity_poly.pdbx_seq_one_letter_code
_entity_poly.pdbx_strand_id
1 'polypeptide(L)'
;MKNLIDELDKHYEYIIFDTPPVSVVTDAAVLSQYADGVILVVRQNYATFDEVGLAKKNLDAVNANILGAVLNGFDIKSTEKKNGYYYSYNYSYENADRWRIYIATFYLQ
;
A
#
# COMPACT_ATOMS: atom_id res chain seq x y z
N MET A 1 -20.79 -1.82 -2.84
CA MET A 1 -19.45 -1.96 -2.19
C MET A 1 -19.55 -1.88 -0.68
N LYS A 2 -20.05 -0.79 -0.11
CA LYS A 2 -20.15 -0.63 1.35
C LYS A 2 -20.82 -1.82 2.05
N ASN A 3 -21.97 -2.29 1.58
CA ASN A 3 -22.68 -3.42 2.19
C ASN A 3 -21.86 -4.72 2.20
N LEU A 4 -21.04 -4.96 1.17
CA LEU A 4 -20.15 -6.11 1.11
C LEU A 4 -19.05 -6.01 2.15
N ILE A 5 -18.45 -4.82 2.29
CA ILE A 5 -17.39 -4.56 3.27
C ILE A 5 -17.95 -4.71 4.70
N ASP A 6 -19.11 -4.13 4.97
CA ASP A 6 -19.79 -4.22 6.28
C ASP A 6 -20.12 -5.69 6.64
N GLU A 7 -20.42 -6.53 5.64
CA GLU A 7 -20.66 -7.96 5.88
C GLU A 7 -19.37 -8.73 6.13
N LEU A 8 -18.32 -8.47 5.34
CA LEU A 8 -17.01 -9.08 5.54
C LEU A 8 -16.39 -8.71 6.89
N ASP A 9 -16.60 -7.47 7.33
CA ASP A 9 -16.10 -6.96 8.62
C ASP A 9 -16.63 -7.73 9.84
N LYS A 10 -17.79 -8.39 9.72
CA LYS A 10 -18.34 -9.23 10.77
C LYS A 10 -17.63 -10.59 10.90
N HIS A 11 -16.97 -11.04 9.85
CA HIS A 11 -16.41 -12.38 9.74
C HIS A 11 -14.89 -12.43 9.71
N TYR A 12 -14.23 -11.32 9.34
CA TYR A 12 -12.79 -11.27 9.14
C TYR A 12 -12.15 -10.14 9.95
N GLU A 13 -11.00 -10.43 10.53
CA GLU A 13 -10.19 -9.42 11.23
C GLU A 13 -9.44 -8.50 10.24
N TYR A 14 -9.11 -9.02 9.07
CA TYR A 14 -8.40 -8.30 8.01
C TYR A 14 -9.11 -8.49 6.69
N ILE A 15 -9.31 -7.38 5.97
CA ILE A 15 -9.80 -7.36 4.61
C ILE A 15 -8.76 -6.64 3.76
N ILE A 16 -8.21 -7.34 2.77
CA ILE A 16 -7.20 -6.80 1.87
C ILE A 16 -7.85 -6.57 0.50
N PHE A 17 -7.77 -5.33 0.04
CA PHE A 17 -8.18 -4.97 -1.32
C PHE A 17 -6.96 -4.99 -2.23
N ASP A 18 -6.94 -5.88 -3.19
CA ASP A 18 -5.97 -5.87 -4.28
C ASP A 18 -6.56 -5.11 -5.47
N THR A 19 -5.86 -4.07 -5.92
CA THR A 19 -6.38 -3.15 -6.93
C THR A 19 -5.41 -2.96 -8.08
N PRO A 20 -5.91 -2.62 -9.28
CA PRO A 20 -5.06 -2.13 -10.38
C PRO A 20 -4.28 -0.88 -9.99
N PRO A 21 -3.24 -0.50 -10.79
CA PRO A 21 -2.43 0.68 -10.52
C PRO A 21 -3.27 1.96 -10.35
N VAL A 22 -3.03 2.67 -9.28
CA VAL A 22 -3.76 3.91 -8.91
C VAL A 22 -3.52 5.07 -9.88
N SER A 23 -2.44 5.00 -10.64
CA SER A 23 -2.14 5.97 -11.69
C SER A 23 -3.04 5.81 -12.92
N VAL A 24 -3.66 4.63 -13.09
CA VAL A 24 -4.44 4.27 -14.29
C VAL A 24 -5.94 4.30 -14.03
N VAL A 25 -6.38 3.98 -12.81
CA VAL A 25 -7.81 3.76 -12.51
C VAL A 25 -8.24 4.51 -11.26
N THR A 26 -9.40 5.17 -11.34
CA THR A 26 -10.02 5.87 -10.21
C THR A 26 -10.61 4.94 -9.16
N ASP A 27 -10.83 3.66 -9.49
CA ASP A 27 -11.49 2.69 -8.61
C ASP A 27 -10.71 2.46 -7.31
N ALA A 28 -9.38 2.46 -7.39
CA ALA A 28 -8.51 2.35 -6.24
C ALA A 28 -8.69 3.51 -5.25
N ALA A 29 -8.81 4.74 -5.76
CA ALA A 29 -9.07 5.92 -4.94
C ALA A 29 -10.44 5.85 -4.27
N VAL A 30 -11.46 5.33 -4.97
CA VAL A 30 -12.79 5.11 -4.39
C VAL A 30 -12.76 4.06 -3.29
N LEU A 31 -12.06 2.93 -3.53
CA LEU A 31 -11.92 1.86 -2.53
C LEU A 31 -11.17 2.31 -1.28
N SER A 32 -10.20 3.22 -1.43
CA SER A 32 -9.43 3.74 -0.30
C SER A 32 -10.29 4.46 0.75
N GLN A 33 -11.46 4.97 0.36
CA GLN A 33 -12.41 5.62 1.29
C GLN A 33 -13.06 4.62 2.26
N TYR A 34 -13.03 3.33 1.94
CA TYR A 34 -13.56 2.26 2.80
C TYR A 34 -12.47 1.54 3.57
N ALA A 35 -11.20 1.89 3.35
CA ALA A 35 -10.06 1.27 4.00
C ALA A 35 -9.63 2.10 5.23
N ASP A 36 -9.23 1.43 6.30
CA ASP A 36 -8.62 2.08 7.47
C ASP A 36 -7.23 2.62 7.14
N GLY A 37 -6.56 2.00 6.16
CA GLY A 37 -5.26 2.45 5.69
C GLY A 37 -4.91 1.95 4.30
N VAL A 38 -4.03 2.68 3.65
CA VAL A 38 -3.52 2.40 2.30
C VAL A 38 -2.02 2.18 2.37
N ILE A 39 -1.56 1.07 1.81
CA ILE A 39 -0.14 0.82 1.57
C ILE A 39 0.12 0.97 0.07
N LEU A 40 1.02 1.88 -0.29
CA LEU A 40 1.43 2.08 -1.66
C LEU A 40 2.57 1.10 -2.01
N VAL A 41 2.31 0.16 -2.91
CA VAL A 41 3.34 -0.78 -3.36
C VAL A 41 4.00 -0.24 -4.63
N VAL A 42 5.28 0.05 -4.54
CA VAL A 42 6.10 0.59 -5.63
C VAL A 42 7.04 -0.50 -6.12
N ARG A 43 7.02 -0.81 -7.41
CA ARG A 43 7.94 -1.80 -7.98
C ARG A 43 9.20 -1.12 -8.48
N GLN A 44 10.36 -1.56 -7.96
CA GLN A 44 11.67 -1.06 -8.39
C GLN A 44 11.89 -1.30 -9.89
N ASN A 45 12.47 -0.31 -10.57
CA ASN A 45 12.76 -0.30 -12.00
C ASN A 45 11.54 -0.29 -12.95
N TYR A 46 10.32 -0.21 -12.42
CA TYR A 46 9.09 -0.12 -13.20
C TYR A 46 8.35 1.20 -12.98
N ALA A 47 8.19 1.59 -11.71
CA ALA A 47 7.53 2.85 -11.38
C ALA A 47 8.52 4.02 -11.42
N THR A 48 8.10 5.12 -12.02
CA THR A 48 8.84 6.39 -12.00
C THR A 48 8.45 7.24 -10.79
N PHE A 49 9.30 8.22 -10.44
CA PHE A 49 8.98 9.18 -9.37
C PHE A 49 7.71 9.98 -9.68
N ASP A 50 7.49 10.32 -10.95
CA ASP A 50 6.29 11.06 -11.38
C ASP A 50 5.02 10.24 -11.20
N GLU A 51 5.05 8.94 -11.51
CA GLU A 51 3.92 8.02 -11.27
C GLU A 51 3.62 7.85 -9.79
N VAL A 52 4.64 7.73 -8.95
CA VAL A 52 4.47 7.68 -7.49
C VAL A 52 3.88 8.98 -6.97
N GLY A 53 4.37 10.11 -7.44
CA GLY A 53 3.84 11.43 -7.09
C GLY A 53 2.38 11.62 -7.51
N LEU A 54 2.02 11.16 -8.70
CA LEU A 54 0.63 11.20 -9.20
C LEU A 54 -0.29 10.28 -8.38
N ALA A 55 0.16 9.07 -8.07
CA ALA A 55 -0.58 8.13 -7.23
C ALA A 55 -0.86 8.73 -5.85
N LYS A 56 0.16 9.31 -5.22
CA LYS A 56 0.00 10.01 -3.94
C LYS A 56 -1.00 11.16 -4.05
N LYS A 57 -0.89 12.00 -5.06
CA LYS A 57 -1.81 13.12 -5.29
C LYS A 57 -3.26 12.65 -5.45
N ASN A 58 -3.49 11.56 -6.17
CA ASN A 58 -4.83 10.99 -6.37
C ASN A 58 -5.42 10.46 -5.05
N LEU A 59 -4.60 9.82 -4.22
CA LEU A 59 -5.02 9.33 -2.89
C LEU A 59 -5.27 10.49 -1.92
N ASP A 60 -4.42 11.50 -1.91
CA ASP A 60 -4.58 12.70 -1.08
C ASP A 60 -5.88 13.45 -1.45
N ALA A 61 -6.24 13.49 -2.73
CA ALA A 61 -7.45 14.16 -3.22
C ALA A 61 -8.76 13.55 -2.66
N VAL A 62 -8.73 12.28 -2.29
CA VAL A 62 -9.86 11.57 -1.66
C VAL A 62 -9.68 11.39 -0.15
N ASN A 63 -8.71 12.07 0.44
CA ASN A 63 -8.36 11.98 1.86
C ASN A 63 -8.06 10.54 2.33
N ALA A 64 -7.42 9.74 1.48
CA ALA A 64 -6.99 8.39 1.84
C ALA A 64 -5.96 8.41 2.96
N ASN A 65 -6.09 7.52 3.93
CA ASN A 65 -5.12 7.38 5.00
C ASN A 65 -3.92 6.55 4.52
N ILE A 66 -2.88 7.20 3.99
CA ILE A 66 -1.68 6.52 3.51
C ILE A 66 -0.78 6.18 4.70
N LEU A 67 -0.67 4.89 5.03
CA LEU A 67 0.16 4.37 6.10
C LEU A 67 1.65 4.38 5.73
N GLY A 68 1.96 4.19 4.46
CA GLY A 68 3.32 4.16 3.96
C GLY A 68 3.44 3.57 2.58
N ALA A 69 4.69 3.32 2.17
CA ALA A 69 5.00 2.68 0.90
C ALA A 69 5.91 1.47 1.09
N VAL A 70 5.75 0.48 0.23
CA VAL A 70 6.60 -0.72 0.16
C VAL A 70 7.30 -0.74 -1.19
N LEU A 71 8.62 -0.83 -1.18
CA LEU A 71 9.40 -1.04 -2.39
C LEU A 71 9.49 -2.55 -2.66
N ASN A 72 8.79 -2.99 -3.71
CA ASN A 72 8.75 -4.39 -4.11
C ASN A 72 9.74 -4.66 -5.27
N GLY A 73 10.18 -5.91 -5.38
CA GLY A 73 11.13 -6.31 -6.42
C GLY A 73 12.52 -5.69 -6.27
N PHE A 74 12.90 -5.33 -5.03
CA PHE A 74 14.20 -4.75 -4.73
C PHE A 74 15.31 -5.80 -4.91
N ASP A 75 16.31 -5.49 -5.75
CA ASP A 75 17.48 -6.32 -5.93
C ASP A 75 18.62 -5.90 -5.01
N ILE A 76 18.78 -6.64 -3.92
CA ILE A 76 19.82 -6.39 -2.91
C ILE A 76 21.23 -6.48 -3.53
N LYS A 77 21.44 -7.39 -4.48
CA LYS A 77 22.76 -7.61 -5.10
C LYS A 77 23.24 -6.43 -5.94
N SER A 78 22.32 -5.68 -6.52
CA SER A 78 22.65 -4.48 -7.30
C SER A 78 23.03 -3.30 -6.42
N THR A 79 22.57 -3.29 -5.17
CA THR A 79 22.76 -2.20 -4.21
C THR A 79 23.99 -2.41 -3.33
N GLU A 80 24.36 -3.65 -3.01
CA GLU A 80 25.57 -3.98 -2.22
C GLU A 80 26.87 -3.48 -2.88
N LYS A 81 26.90 -3.40 -4.21
CA LYS A 81 28.04 -2.87 -4.95
C LYS A 81 28.24 -1.36 -4.80
N LYS A 82 27.23 -0.61 -4.32
CA LYS A 82 27.29 0.85 -4.26
C LYS A 82 27.46 1.44 -2.86
N ASN A 83 26.94 0.86 -1.77
CA ASN A 83 26.89 1.57 -0.49
C ASN A 83 27.10 0.77 0.80
N GLY A 84 27.32 -0.54 0.80
CA GLY A 84 27.67 -1.32 2.01
C GLY A 84 26.70 -1.25 3.19
N TYR A 85 25.47 -0.85 2.99
CA TYR A 85 24.47 -0.74 4.05
C TYR A 85 23.60 -1.99 4.11
N TYR A 86 23.74 -2.74 5.21
CA TYR A 86 22.80 -3.79 5.57
C TYR A 86 21.60 -3.18 6.29
N TYR A 87 20.42 -3.27 5.70
CA TYR A 87 19.18 -3.05 6.41
C TYR A 87 18.75 -4.37 7.05
N SER A 88 18.92 -4.50 8.36
CA SER A 88 18.29 -5.58 9.11
C SER A 88 16.87 -5.14 9.47
N TYR A 89 15.86 -5.87 8.98
CA TYR A 89 14.47 -5.66 9.37
C TYR A 89 14.23 -6.38 10.69
N ASN A 90 14.06 -5.63 11.76
CA ASN A 90 13.53 -6.15 13.01
C ASN A 90 12.01 -5.95 13.00
N TYR A 91 11.28 -7.05 12.87
CA TYR A 91 9.85 -7.05 13.13
C TYR A 91 9.62 -7.16 14.64
N SER A 92 9.23 -6.08 15.29
CA SER A 92 8.67 -6.15 16.63
C SER A 92 7.14 -6.15 16.52
N TYR A 93 6.52 -7.28 16.86
CA TYR A 93 5.09 -7.34 17.08
C TYR A 93 4.83 -6.80 18.49
N GLU A 94 4.54 -5.52 18.63
CA GLU A 94 3.90 -5.01 19.81
C GLU A 94 2.39 -5.26 19.70
N ASN A 95 1.78 -5.74 20.79
CA ASN A 95 0.36 -6.05 20.89
C ASN A 95 -0.48 -4.86 20.39
N ALA A 96 -0.93 -4.96 19.15
CA ALA A 96 -1.86 -4.01 18.58
C ALA A 96 -3.27 -4.37 19.02
N ASP A 97 -3.74 -3.75 20.07
CA ASP A 97 -5.15 -3.75 20.41
C ASP A 97 -5.95 -3.18 19.23
N ARG A 98 -6.69 -4.06 18.53
CA ARG A 98 -7.79 -3.75 17.60
C ARG A 98 -7.52 -2.74 16.48
N TRP A 99 -6.41 -2.85 15.76
CA TRP A 99 -6.29 -2.18 14.48
C TRP A 99 -6.83 -3.10 13.37
N ARG A 100 -8.01 -2.79 12.84
CA ARG A 100 -8.50 -3.40 11.61
C ARG A 100 -7.79 -2.69 10.46
N ILE A 101 -6.71 -3.27 9.98
CA ILE A 101 -5.98 -2.71 8.85
C ILE A 101 -6.62 -3.27 7.57
N TYR A 102 -7.39 -2.44 6.88
CA TYR A 102 -7.75 -2.71 5.50
C TYR A 102 -6.57 -2.28 4.64
N ILE A 103 -5.84 -3.24 4.13
CA ILE A 103 -4.70 -2.99 3.27
C ILE A 103 -5.20 -2.99 1.83
N ALA A 104 -5.32 -1.81 1.24
CA ALA A 104 -5.46 -1.71 -0.20
C ALA A 104 -4.05 -1.76 -0.79
N THR A 105 -3.72 -2.83 -1.48
CA THR A 105 -2.44 -2.97 -2.16
C THR A 105 -2.55 -2.32 -3.53
N PHE A 106 -1.92 -1.17 -3.69
CA PHE A 106 -1.85 -0.49 -4.97
C PHE A 106 -0.52 -0.83 -5.66
N TYR A 107 -0.58 -1.58 -6.73
CA TYR A 107 0.59 -1.82 -7.57
C TYR A 107 0.76 -0.64 -8.53
N LEU A 108 1.92 0.00 -8.47
CA LEU A 108 2.42 0.85 -9.54
C LEU A 108 3.30 -0.03 -10.43
N GLN A 109 2.79 -0.35 -11.59
CA GLN A 109 3.57 -1.01 -12.64
C GLN A 109 4.10 0.03 -13.60
#